data_c1c0d32a068c0becc46a45a206f76ba4
#
_entry.id   c1c0d32a068c0becc46a45a206f76ba4
#
_cell.length_a   1.000
_cell.length_b   1.000
_cell.length_c   1.000
_cell.angle_alpha   90.00
_cell.angle_beta   90.00
_cell.angle_gamma   90.00
#
_symmetry.space_group_name_H-M   'P 1'
#
loop_
_entity.id
_entity.type
_entity.pdbx_description
1 polymer ?
#
loop_
_entity_poly.entity_id
_entity_poly.type
_entity_poly.pdbx_seq_one_letter_code
_entity_poly.pdbx_strand_id
1 'polypeptide(L)'
;MKVHGIGHGCAGISFLHAAGCGKGCAVPIDLATTVLLTDAPTPIPEDESGLLDLLLEGWSARNLSLPIGELGWVVKSEIPIGMGLKSSTALLVAAQRALCDATQTNMSAAMCNNLLSSVQLTAGVSITEAIDDITVSSDRSIPWLVAATDIVEPLSESVIVPMKEVFIVIRNQPKAEVNIAEFHDRRDRFEDVVRMLRTDRSIEAFRLNGHLVAEALGDDEATRLCEDIEVETNCPAAITGSGPAIVVLADANQADKLTQFLDIRELNWIRTRMSIDQKFEVVT
;
A
#
# COMPACT_ATOMS: atom_id res chain seq x y z
N MET A 1 11.52 -18.92 -23.24
CA MET A 1 10.66 -18.49 -22.12
C MET A 1 9.30 -18.15 -22.69
N LYS A 2 8.29 -18.93 -22.32
CA LYS A 2 6.90 -18.70 -22.69
C LYS A 2 6.21 -18.04 -21.52
N VAL A 3 5.43 -17.00 -21.78
CA VAL A 3 4.59 -16.34 -20.76
C VAL A 3 3.24 -17.07 -20.72
N HIS A 4 2.84 -17.53 -19.55
CA HIS A 4 1.56 -18.17 -19.30
C HIS A 4 0.49 -17.19 -18.88
N GLY A 5 0.85 -16.17 -18.11
CA GLY A 5 -0.06 -15.14 -17.65
C GLY A 5 0.66 -13.90 -17.16
N ILE A 6 -0.08 -12.79 -17.11
CA ILE A 6 0.41 -11.46 -16.73
C ILE A 6 -0.53 -10.87 -15.67
N GLY A 7 0.05 -10.23 -14.66
CA GLY A 7 -0.72 -9.52 -13.66
C GLY A 7 -0.06 -8.22 -13.21
N HIS A 8 -0.86 -7.31 -12.69
CA HIS A 8 -0.44 -6.02 -12.21
C HIS A 8 -1.01 -5.74 -10.81
N GLY A 9 -0.20 -5.12 -9.96
CA GLY A 9 -0.59 -4.59 -8.66
C GLY A 9 -0.06 -3.17 -8.51
N CYS A 10 -0.77 -2.30 -7.81
CA CYS A 10 -0.34 -0.92 -7.61
C CYS A 10 0.12 -0.63 -6.18
N ALA A 11 0.96 0.39 -6.05
CA ALA A 11 1.35 0.96 -4.77
C ALA A 11 0.19 1.71 -4.11
N GLY A 12 0.29 1.88 -2.80
CA GLY A 12 -0.62 2.70 -2.03
C GLY A 12 0.08 3.49 -0.93
N ILE A 13 -0.50 4.63 -0.60
CA ILE A 13 -0.10 5.47 0.53
C ILE A 13 -1.15 5.42 1.63
N SER A 14 -0.71 5.35 2.89
CA SER A 14 -1.63 5.17 4.02
C SER A 14 -2.24 6.49 4.48
N PHE A 15 -3.56 6.54 4.55
CA PHE A 15 -4.35 7.59 5.17
C PHE A 15 -4.84 7.18 6.57
N LEU A 16 -4.86 5.87 6.84
CA LEU A 16 -5.10 5.29 8.15
C LEU A 16 -4.34 3.97 8.26
N HIS A 17 -3.55 3.81 9.31
CA HIS A 17 -2.82 2.56 9.59
C HIS A 17 -3.67 1.62 10.44
N ALA A 18 -3.90 0.41 9.95
CA ALA A 18 -4.83 -0.54 10.57
C ALA A 18 -4.44 -0.99 12.00
N ALA A 19 -3.14 -0.99 12.34
CA ALA A 19 -2.67 -1.34 13.68
C ALA A 19 -3.24 -0.43 14.78
N GLY A 20 -3.64 0.81 14.45
CA GLY A 20 -4.15 1.77 15.43
C GLY A 20 -5.52 1.42 15.99
N CYS A 21 -6.47 1.11 15.12
CA CYS A 21 -7.87 0.91 15.53
C CYS A 21 -8.58 -0.25 14.81
N GLY A 22 -7.84 -1.12 14.13
CA GLY A 22 -8.40 -2.24 13.38
C GLY A 22 -9.10 -1.84 12.08
N LYS A 23 -8.91 -0.61 11.63
CA LYS A 23 -9.42 -0.09 10.36
C LYS A 23 -8.25 0.50 9.57
N GLY A 24 -8.21 0.25 8.27
CA GLY A 24 -7.20 0.78 7.36
C GLY A 24 -7.82 1.60 6.24
N CYS A 25 -7.06 2.56 5.72
CA CYS A 25 -7.40 3.29 4.51
C CYS A 25 -6.12 3.62 3.75
N ALA A 26 -6.05 3.19 2.51
CA ALA A 26 -4.94 3.50 1.63
C ALA A 26 -5.45 4.10 0.31
N VAL A 27 -4.64 4.97 -0.27
CA VAL A 27 -4.93 5.65 -1.54
C VAL A 27 -3.96 5.13 -2.60
N PRO A 28 -4.44 4.67 -3.77
CA PRO A 28 -3.58 4.15 -4.82
C PRO A 28 -2.76 5.27 -5.46
N ILE A 29 -1.52 4.95 -5.83
CA ILE A 29 -0.62 5.84 -6.56
C ILE A 29 -0.12 5.17 -7.84
N ASP A 30 0.37 5.99 -8.78
CA ASP A 30 0.77 5.55 -10.12
C ASP A 30 2.20 5.00 -10.13
N LEU A 31 2.44 4.01 -9.28
CA LEU A 31 3.60 3.10 -9.30
C LEU A 31 3.07 1.67 -9.30
N ALA A 32 3.64 0.80 -10.12
CA ALA A 32 3.12 -0.53 -10.31
C ALA A 32 4.18 -1.62 -10.22
N THR A 33 3.73 -2.81 -9.82
CA THR A 33 4.45 -4.07 -10.00
C THR A 33 3.76 -4.87 -11.09
N THR A 34 4.53 -5.36 -12.04
CA THR A 34 4.09 -6.30 -13.07
C THR A 34 4.76 -7.65 -12.84
N VAL A 35 3.97 -8.70 -12.86
CA VAL A 35 4.45 -10.09 -12.72
C VAL A 35 4.07 -10.88 -13.94
N LEU A 36 5.03 -11.61 -14.50
CA LEU A 36 4.82 -12.60 -15.54
C LEU A 36 5.00 -13.99 -14.93
N LEU A 37 4.04 -14.87 -15.13
CA LEU A 37 4.19 -16.30 -14.88
C LEU A 37 4.73 -16.96 -16.15
N THR A 38 5.84 -17.68 -16.03
CA THR A 38 6.58 -18.23 -17.18
C THR A 38 6.88 -19.73 -17.02
N ASP A 39 7.38 -20.37 -18.07
CA ASP A 39 7.86 -21.76 -18.07
C ASP A 39 9.34 -21.91 -17.70
N ALA A 40 9.97 -20.85 -17.21
CA ALA A 40 11.39 -20.85 -16.87
C ALA A 40 11.61 -20.27 -15.48
N PRO A 41 12.15 -21.03 -14.52
CA PRO A 41 12.47 -20.51 -13.20
C PRO A 41 13.51 -19.40 -13.32
N THR A 42 13.20 -18.26 -12.70
CA THR A 42 14.09 -17.09 -12.67
C THR A 42 14.28 -16.69 -11.21
N PRO A 43 15.50 -16.52 -10.71
CA PRO A 43 15.73 -16.02 -9.37
C PRO A 43 15.06 -14.65 -9.18
N ILE A 44 14.42 -14.46 -8.05
CA ILE A 44 13.76 -13.20 -7.67
C ILE A 44 14.44 -12.68 -6.41
N PRO A 45 15.48 -11.84 -6.55
CA PRO A 45 16.27 -11.37 -5.40
C PRO A 45 15.44 -10.59 -4.37
N GLU A 46 14.36 -9.95 -4.80
CA GLU A 46 13.51 -9.09 -3.98
C GLU A 46 12.44 -9.85 -3.19
N ASP A 47 12.30 -11.17 -3.38
CA ASP A 47 11.33 -12.00 -2.64
C ASP A 47 11.98 -12.75 -1.48
N GLU A 48 12.67 -12.04 -0.60
CA GLU A 48 13.32 -12.61 0.60
C GLU A 48 12.32 -13.27 1.56
N SER A 49 11.05 -12.85 1.53
CA SER A 49 9.97 -13.40 2.36
C SER A 49 9.34 -14.68 1.81
N GLY A 50 9.72 -15.11 0.61
CA GLY A 50 9.15 -16.28 -0.06
C GLY A 50 7.67 -16.13 -0.42
N LEU A 51 7.20 -14.92 -0.68
CA LEU A 51 5.79 -14.61 -0.94
C LEU A 51 5.21 -15.38 -2.12
N LEU A 52 6.00 -15.53 -3.19
CA LEU A 52 5.54 -16.18 -4.41
C LEU A 52 5.42 -17.70 -4.23
N ASP A 53 6.30 -18.32 -3.46
CA ASP A 53 6.22 -19.74 -3.12
C ASP A 53 5.02 -20.00 -2.20
N LEU A 54 4.83 -19.17 -1.17
CA LEU A 54 3.66 -19.24 -0.27
C LEU A 54 2.34 -19.00 -1.04
N LEU A 55 2.35 -18.15 -2.06
CA LEU A 55 1.18 -17.97 -2.93
C LEU A 55 0.85 -19.24 -3.72
N LEU A 56 1.86 -19.92 -4.28
CA LEU A 56 1.66 -21.18 -4.99
C LEU A 56 1.16 -22.30 -4.06
N GLU A 57 1.68 -22.36 -2.84
CA GLU A 57 1.20 -23.28 -1.81
C GLU A 57 -0.26 -23.00 -1.46
N GLY A 58 -0.60 -21.73 -1.18
CA GLY A 58 -1.96 -21.31 -0.86
C GLY A 58 -2.95 -21.53 -2.01
N TRP A 59 -2.49 -21.34 -3.26
CA TRP A 59 -3.24 -21.61 -4.49
C TRP A 59 -3.56 -23.11 -4.61
N SER A 60 -2.54 -23.96 -4.46
CA SER A 60 -2.65 -25.41 -4.55
C SER A 60 -3.52 -25.98 -3.43
N ALA A 61 -3.40 -25.47 -2.21
CA ALA A 61 -4.23 -25.90 -1.06
C ALA A 61 -5.73 -25.63 -1.27
N ARG A 62 -6.09 -24.72 -2.18
CA ARG A 62 -7.47 -24.45 -2.58
C ARG A 62 -7.94 -25.27 -3.79
N ASN A 63 -7.14 -26.25 -4.21
CA ASN A 63 -7.36 -27.08 -5.40
C ASN A 63 -7.55 -26.28 -6.68
N LEU A 64 -6.90 -25.12 -6.81
CA LEU A 64 -6.90 -24.31 -8.02
C LEU A 64 -5.88 -24.87 -9.00
N SER A 65 -6.23 -24.88 -10.29
CA SER A 65 -5.36 -25.42 -11.34
C SER A 65 -4.11 -24.57 -11.51
N LEU A 66 -3.00 -25.23 -11.85
CA LEU A 66 -1.75 -24.57 -12.26
C LEU A 66 -1.42 -24.97 -13.72
N PRO A 67 -0.69 -24.15 -14.48
CA PRO A 67 -0.13 -24.55 -15.76
C PRO A 67 0.76 -25.79 -15.59
N ILE A 68 0.78 -26.65 -16.61
CA ILE A 68 1.59 -27.88 -16.60
C ILE A 68 3.04 -27.53 -16.89
N GLY A 69 3.97 -28.08 -16.12
CA GLY A 69 5.42 -27.94 -16.28
C GLY A 69 6.07 -27.13 -15.15
N GLU A 70 7.33 -26.78 -15.35
CA GLU A 70 8.03 -25.90 -14.43
C GLU A 70 7.48 -24.48 -14.54
N LEU A 71 7.37 -23.80 -13.41
CA LEU A 71 6.89 -22.42 -13.34
C LEU A 71 7.99 -21.51 -12.81
N GLY A 72 8.03 -20.31 -13.33
CA GLY A 72 8.93 -19.26 -12.89
C GLY A 72 8.24 -17.90 -12.92
N TRP A 73 8.84 -16.96 -12.25
CA TRP A 73 8.34 -15.60 -12.14
C TRP A 73 9.32 -14.62 -12.77
N VAL A 74 8.79 -13.63 -13.47
CA VAL A 74 9.54 -12.42 -13.84
C VAL A 74 8.82 -11.24 -13.22
N VAL A 75 9.51 -10.50 -12.36
CA VAL A 75 8.96 -9.35 -11.63
C VAL A 75 9.63 -8.08 -12.13
N LYS A 76 8.81 -7.07 -12.43
CA LYS A 76 9.24 -5.70 -12.69
C LYS A 76 8.45 -4.78 -11.78
N SER A 77 9.13 -4.10 -10.87
CA SER A 77 8.49 -3.19 -9.92
C SER A 77 9.09 -1.78 -10.02
N GLU A 78 8.22 -0.78 -9.97
CA GLU A 78 8.55 0.63 -9.81
C GLU A 78 8.46 1.04 -8.33
N ILE A 79 7.94 0.16 -7.46
CA ILE A 79 7.65 0.45 -6.07
C ILE A 79 8.90 0.19 -5.22
N PRO A 80 9.46 1.18 -4.53
CA PRO A 80 10.56 0.97 -3.59
C PRO A 80 10.19 -0.02 -2.49
N ILE A 81 11.06 -1.03 -2.32
CA ILE A 81 10.83 -2.12 -1.35
C ILE A 81 11.09 -1.62 0.07
N GLY A 82 10.28 -2.07 1.03
CA GLY A 82 10.46 -1.77 2.45
C GLY A 82 10.15 -0.33 2.87
N MET A 83 9.55 0.48 1.99
CA MET A 83 9.29 1.91 2.19
C MET A 83 7.87 2.24 2.68
N GLY A 84 7.07 1.26 3.06
CA GLY A 84 5.68 1.49 3.50
C GLY A 84 4.69 1.78 2.36
N LEU A 85 5.09 1.51 1.11
CA LEU A 85 4.32 1.77 -0.11
C LEU A 85 3.53 0.55 -0.60
N LYS A 86 3.35 -0.47 0.23
CA LYS A 86 2.59 -1.69 -0.08
C LYS A 86 3.25 -2.58 -1.15
N SER A 87 4.59 -2.55 -1.30
CA SER A 87 5.31 -3.30 -2.34
C SER A 87 5.06 -4.82 -2.28
N SER A 88 5.06 -5.42 -1.09
CA SER A 88 4.78 -6.85 -0.89
C SER A 88 3.36 -7.23 -1.32
N THR A 89 2.38 -6.39 -1.00
CA THR A 89 0.98 -6.60 -1.40
C THR A 89 0.80 -6.42 -2.90
N ALA A 90 1.43 -5.41 -3.51
CA ALA A 90 1.39 -5.20 -4.94
C ALA A 90 2.01 -6.38 -5.71
N LEU A 91 3.10 -6.97 -5.19
CA LEU A 91 3.70 -8.19 -5.73
C LEU A 91 2.72 -9.37 -5.68
N LEU A 92 2.09 -9.60 -4.53
CA LEU A 92 1.13 -10.70 -4.35
C LEU A 92 -0.10 -10.55 -5.23
N VAL A 93 -0.68 -9.35 -5.31
CA VAL A 93 -1.83 -9.07 -6.18
C VAL A 93 -1.46 -9.30 -7.65
N ALA A 94 -0.29 -8.81 -8.08
CA ALA A 94 0.18 -9.02 -9.44
C ALA A 94 0.40 -10.51 -9.75
N ALA A 95 1.02 -11.25 -8.85
CA ALA A 95 1.26 -12.69 -9.03
C ALA A 95 -0.03 -13.50 -9.03
N GLN A 96 -0.98 -13.20 -8.13
CA GLN A 96 -2.29 -13.84 -8.10
C GLN A 96 -3.06 -13.59 -9.41
N ARG A 97 -3.01 -12.37 -9.96
CA ARG A 97 -3.61 -12.05 -11.25
C ARG A 97 -2.94 -12.78 -12.41
N ALA A 98 -1.62 -12.91 -12.39
CA ALA A 98 -0.89 -13.69 -13.38
C ALA A 98 -1.30 -15.18 -13.35
N LEU A 99 -1.55 -15.76 -12.17
CA LEU A 99 -2.10 -17.10 -12.03
C LEU A 99 -3.52 -17.20 -12.58
N CYS A 100 -4.39 -16.24 -12.27
CA CYS A 100 -5.75 -16.17 -12.80
C CYS A 100 -5.74 -16.10 -14.34
N ASP A 101 -4.88 -15.23 -14.91
CA ASP A 101 -4.74 -15.09 -16.36
C ASP A 101 -4.26 -16.38 -17.01
N ALA A 102 -3.20 -16.99 -16.46
CA ALA A 102 -2.63 -18.23 -16.96
C ALA A 102 -3.61 -19.41 -16.95
N THR A 103 -4.49 -19.48 -15.97
CA THR A 103 -5.39 -20.61 -15.75
C THR A 103 -6.85 -20.31 -16.11
N GLN A 104 -7.14 -19.07 -16.55
CA GLN A 104 -8.48 -18.58 -16.81
C GLN A 104 -9.40 -18.75 -15.59
N THR A 105 -8.80 -18.69 -14.39
CA THR A 105 -9.54 -18.81 -13.12
C THR A 105 -10.18 -17.46 -12.77
N ASN A 106 -11.48 -17.47 -12.51
CA ASN A 106 -12.19 -16.30 -12.02
C ASN A 106 -12.40 -16.43 -10.50
N MET A 107 -11.72 -15.60 -9.73
CA MET A 107 -11.83 -15.55 -8.27
C MET A 107 -12.73 -14.40 -7.85
N SER A 108 -13.62 -14.66 -6.87
CA SER A 108 -14.32 -13.57 -6.21
C SER A 108 -13.36 -12.71 -5.36
N ALA A 109 -13.73 -11.45 -5.09
CA ALA A 109 -12.94 -10.58 -4.22
C ALA A 109 -12.69 -11.23 -2.84
N ALA A 110 -13.69 -11.90 -2.26
CA ALA A 110 -13.56 -12.60 -0.99
C ALA A 110 -12.52 -13.74 -1.05
N MET A 111 -12.49 -14.51 -2.14
CA MET A 111 -11.48 -15.57 -2.33
C MET A 111 -10.08 -14.98 -2.49
N CYS A 112 -9.93 -13.91 -3.25
CA CYS A 112 -8.66 -13.18 -3.41
C CYS A 112 -8.16 -12.67 -2.04
N ASN A 113 -9.01 -11.95 -1.33
CA ASN A 113 -8.67 -11.39 -0.02
C ASN A 113 -8.25 -12.47 0.97
N ASN A 114 -9.00 -13.57 1.07
CA ASN A 114 -8.68 -14.70 1.94
C ASN A 114 -7.33 -15.36 1.59
N LEU A 115 -7.07 -15.58 0.30
CA LEU A 115 -5.79 -16.15 -0.14
C LEU A 115 -4.63 -15.21 0.18
N LEU A 116 -4.71 -13.94 -0.23
CA LEU A 116 -3.62 -12.99 -0.09
C LEU A 116 -3.33 -12.61 1.37
N SER A 117 -4.38 -12.44 2.21
CA SER A 117 -4.20 -12.22 3.64
C SER A 117 -3.50 -13.40 4.31
N SER A 118 -3.90 -14.65 4.00
CA SER A 118 -3.26 -15.83 4.59
C SER A 118 -1.77 -15.93 4.21
N VAL A 119 -1.42 -15.58 2.97
CA VAL A 119 -0.02 -15.56 2.51
C VAL A 119 0.77 -14.47 3.24
N GLN A 120 0.23 -13.27 3.34
CA GLN A 120 0.91 -12.15 4.02
C GLN A 120 1.16 -12.43 5.50
N LEU A 121 0.20 -13.05 6.20
CA LEU A 121 0.35 -13.45 7.61
C LEU A 121 1.41 -14.53 7.76
N THR A 122 1.38 -15.56 6.91
CA THR A 122 2.36 -16.67 6.95
C THR A 122 3.77 -16.15 6.68
N ALA A 123 3.92 -15.21 5.76
CA ALA A 123 5.20 -14.58 5.43
C ALA A 123 5.68 -13.56 6.49
N GLY A 124 4.83 -13.18 7.45
CA GLY A 124 5.15 -12.16 8.46
C GLY A 124 5.30 -10.74 7.90
N VAL A 125 4.81 -10.48 6.68
CA VAL A 125 4.89 -9.15 6.06
C VAL A 125 3.69 -8.25 6.41
N SER A 126 2.60 -8.82 6.91
CA SER A 126 1.47 -8.11 7.51
C SER A 126 1.41 -8.40 9.00
N ILE A 127 1.18 -7.36 9.78
CA ILE A 127 0.99 -7.42 11.24
C ILE A 127 -0.48 -7.33 11.64
N THR A 128 -1.34 -7.02 10.70
CA THR A 128 -2.79 -6.92 10.86
C THR A 128 -3.45 -7.76 9.77
N GLU A 129 -4.61 -8.32 10.06
CA GLU A 129 -5.41 -9.01 9.05
C GLU A 129 -6.15 -8.03 8.12
N ALA A 130 -5.72 -6.77 8.10
CA ALA A 130 -6.36 -5.71 7.34
C ALA A 130 -6.22 -5.95 5.84
N ILE A 131 -7.33 -5.83 5.14
CA ILE A 131 -7.40 -6.00 3.68
C ILE A 131 -7.29 -4.67 2.93
N ASP A 132 -7.03 -3.56 3.60
CA ASP A 132 -6.88 -2.24 2.97
C ASP A 132 -5.71 -2.21 1.97
N ASP A 133 -4.61 -2.90 2.29
CA ASP A 133 -3.45 -3.05 1.42
C ASP A 133 -3.80 -3.85 0.16
N ILE A 134 -4.57 -4.93 0.31
CA ILE A 134 -5.03 -5.77 -0.81
C ILE A 134 -6.02 -4.97 -1.67
N THR A 135 -6.94 -4.26 -1.02
CA THR A 135 -7.95 -3.45 -1.71
C THR A 135 -7.28 -2.38 -2.58
N VAL A 136 -6.35 -1.60 -2.01
CA VAL A 136 -5.66 -0.53 -2.75
C VAL A 136 -4.78 -1.07 -3.87
N SER A 137 -4.13 -2.21 -3.69
CA SER A 137 -3.28 -2.81 -4.73
C SER A 137 -4.09 -3.50 -5.83
N SER A 138 -5.35 -3.85 -5.55
CA SER A 138 -6.25 -4.52 -6.47
C SER A 138 -7.15 -3.56 -7.24
N ASP A 139 -7.58 -2.47 -6.64
CA ASP A 139 -8.56 -1.55 -7.22
C ASP A 139 -8.10 -0.10 -7.11
N ARG A 140 -8.04 0.58 -8.25
CA ARG A 140 -7.67 2.00 -8.35
C ARG A 140 -8.87 2.94 -8.34
N SER A 141 -10.09 2.41 -8.18
CA SER A 141 -11.29 3.24 -8.40
C SER A 141 -11.53 4.23 -7.29
N ILE A 142 -11.53 3.80 -6.02
CA ILE A 142 -11.87 4.65 -4.88
C ILE A 142 -11.07 4.20 -3.64
N PRO A 143 -10.56 5.12 -2.82
CA PRO A 143 -10.05 4.77 -1.49
C PRO A 143 -11.18 4.25 -0.59
N TRP A 144 -10.92 3.13 0.07
CA TRP A 144 -11.86 2.50 0.99
C TRP A 144 -11.33 2.54 2.42
N LEU A 145 -12.21 2.91 3.36
CA LEU A 145 -12.03 2.66 4.77
C LEU A 145 -12.52 1.25 5.04
N VAL A 146 -11.61 0.37 5.43
CA VAL A 146 -11.87 -1.07 5.57
C VAL A 146 -11.56 -1.53 7.00
N ALA A 147 -12.47 -2.29 7.61
CA ALA A 147 -12.20 -2.96 8.89
C ALA A 147 -11.32 -4.20 8.71
N ALA A 148 -10.38 -4.41 9.63
CA ALA A 148 -9.39 -5.48 9.56
C ALA A 148 -9.98 -6.89 9.72
N THR A 149 -11.10 -7.06 10.43
CA THR A 149 -11.54 -8.34 10.98
C THR A 149 -12.80 -8.92 10.38
N ASP A 150 -13.52 -8.19 9.51
CA ASP A 150 -14.77 -8.69 8.95
C ASP A 150 -14.58 -9.26 7.54
N ILE A 151 -14.16 -10.54 7.52
CA ILE A 151 -14.05 -11.33 6.28
C ILE A 151 -15.44 -11.58 5.66
N VAL A 152 -16.51 -11.48 6.43
CA VAL A 152 -17.88 -11.85 6.00
C VAL A 152 -18.65 -10.66 5.40
N GLU A 153 -18.51 -9.47 5.96
CA GLU A 153 -19.00 -8.21 5.40
C GLU A 153 -18.00 -7.10 5.76
N PRO A 154 -17.00 -6.83 4.94
CA PRO A 154 -16.09 -5.73 5.23
C PRO A 154 -16.92 -4.45 5.28
N LEU A 155 -16.87 -3.73 6.42
CA LEU A 155 -17.29 -2.34 6.48
C LEU A 155 -16.41 -1.57 5.50
N SER A 156 -16.86 -1.44 4.28
CA SER A 156 -16.19 -0.69 3.24
C SER A 156 -16.96 0.61 3.02
N GLU A 157 -16.39 1.69 3.51
CA GLU A 157 -16.91 3.04 3.27
C GLU A 157 -15.99 3.74 2.28
N SER A 158 -16.54 4.31 1.21
CA SER A 158 -15.75 5.12 0.28
C SER A 158 -15.27 6.42 0.95
N VAL A 159 -14.03 6.79 0.68
CA VAL A 159 -13.42 8.01 1.22
C VAL A 159 -13.16 8.99 0.08
N ILE A 160 -13.59 10.22 0.25
CA ILE A 160 -13.32 11.30 -0.70
C ILE A 160 -11.92 11.86 -0.42
N VAL A 161 -11.04 11.78 -1.41
CA VAL A 161 -9.68 12.30 -1.34
C VAL A 161 -9.46 13.25 -2.53
N PRO A 162 -9.03 14.49 -2.29
CA PRO A 162 -8.71 15.40 -3.39
C PRO A 162 -7.47 14.90 -4.14
N MET A 163 -7.53 14.92 -5.47
CA MET A 163 -6.40 14.52 -6.31
C MET A 163 -5.19 15.41 -6.06
N LYS A 164 -4.04 14.80 -5.81
CA LYS A 164 -2.77 15.46 -5.54
C LYS A 164 -1.65 14.82 -6.34
N GLU A 165 -0.63 15.60 -6.60
CA GLU A 165 0.69 15.06 -6.91
C GLU A 165 1.30 14.50 -5.64
N VAL A 166 2.05 13.43 -5.80
CA VAL A 166 2.65 12.68 -4.70
C VAL A 166 4.16 12.69 -4.84
N PHE A 167 4.84 13.19 -3.82
CA PHE A 167 6.29 13.12 -3.70
C PHE A 167 6.62 12.14 -2.58
N ILE A 168 7.48 11.18 -2.87
CA ILE A 168 7.89 10.14 -1.93
C ILE A 168 9.33 10.39 -1.57
N VAL A 169 9.58 10.81 -0.35
CA VAL A 169 10.93 11.00 0.18
C VAL A 169 11.44 9.67 0.70
N ILE A 170 12.49 9.16 0.07
CA ILE A 170 13.13 7.90 0.41
C ILE A 170 14.18 8.17 1.47
N ARG A 171 13.94 7.72 2.70
CA ARG A 171 14.88 7.83 3.79
C ARG A 171 15.78 6.59 3.83
N ASN A 172 17.09 6.82 4.00
CA ASN A 172 18.07 5.73 4.08
C ASN A 172 18.10 5.14 5.51
N GLN A 173 16.96 4.58 5.92
CA GLN A 173 16.79 3.97 7.23
C GLN A 173 16.17 2.58 7.05
N PRO A 174 16.49 1.61 7.91
CA PRO A 174 15.81 0.33 7.93
C PRO A 174 14.34 0.52 8.32
N LYS A 175 13.48 -0.37 7.86
CA LYS A 175 12.09 -0.42 8.31
C LYS A 175 12.08 -0.67 9.82
N ALA A 176 11.32 0.14 10.56
CA ALA A 176 11.19 -0.03 12.00
C ALA A 176 10.42 -1.31 12.35
N GLU A 177 10.79 -1.93 13.46
CA GLU A 177 9.98 -3.00 14.04
C GLU A 177 8.70 -2.40 14.63
N VAL A 178 7.57 -2.99 14.30
CA VAL A 178 6.26 -2.49 14.73
C VAL A 178 5.86 -3.12 16.05
N ASN A 179 5.80 -2.33 17.11
CA ASN A 179 5.19 -2.72 18.37
C ASN A 179 3.70 -2.36 18.35
N ILE A 180 2.83 -3.37 18.23
CA ILE A 180 1.37 -3.18 18.14
C ILE A 180 0.82 -2.47 19.40
N ALA A 181 1.39 -2.68 20.57
CA ALA A 181 0.93 -2.05 21.82
C ALA A 181 1.02 -0.51 21.72
N GLU A 182 2.10 0.02 21.15
CA GLU A 182 2.27 1.46 20.96
C GLU A 182 1.20 2.08 20.06
N PHE A 183 0.70 1.31 19.07
CA PHE A 183 -0.42 1.73 18.24
C PHE A 183 -1.73 1.68 19.02
N HIS A 184 -1.97 0.62 19.81
CA HIS A 184 -3.18 0.46 20.61
C HIS A 184 -3.32 1.53 21.70
N ASP A 185 -2.21 1.97 22.30
CA ASP A 185 -2.22 3.05 23.30
C ASP A 185 -2.70 4.39 22.71
N ARG A 186 -2.65 4.52 21.40
CA ARG A 186 -3.11 5.70 20.64
C ARG A 186 -4.44 5.49 19.94
N ARG A 187 -5.16 4.43 20.28
CA ARG A 187 -6.40 4.00 19.59
C ARG A 187 -7.42 5.11 19.43
N ASP A 188 -7.69 5.86 20.48
CA ASP A 188 -8.70 6.93 20.43
C ASP A 188 -8.33 8.03 19.42
N ARG A 189 -7.04 8.34 19.30
CA ARG A 189 -6.55 9.29 18.30
C ARG A 189 -6.62 8.71 16.87
N PHE A 190 -6.43 7.41 16.67
CA PHE A 190 -6.69 6.77 15.39
C PHE A 190 -8.18 6.73 15.04
N GLU A 191 -9.09 6.63 16.02
CA GLU A 191 -10.53 6.79 15.78
C GLU A 191 -10.88 8.26 15.41
N ASP A 192 -10.10 9.26 15.82
CA ASP A 192 -10.23 10.63 15.29
C ASP A 192 -9.90 10.70 13.81
N VAL A 193 -8.85 9.97 13.35
CA VAL A 193 -8.54 9.86 11.93
C VAL A 193 -9.73 9.26 11.16
N VAL A 194 -10.36 8.21 11.69
CA VAL A 194 -11.58 7.62 11.08
C VAL A 194 -12.68 8.66 10.94
N ARG A 195 -12.93 9.45 12.00
CA ARG A 195 -13.94 10.52 11.96
C ARG A 195 -13.63 11.59 10.91
N MET A 196 -12.36 11.96 10.76
CA MET A 196 -11.92 12.90 9.72
C MET A 196 -12.14 12.33 8.31
N LEU A 197 -11.80 11.06 8.07
CA LEU A 197 -12.02 10.41 6.78
C LEU A 197 -13.51 10.37 6.38
N ARG A 198 -14.40 10.24 7.35
CA ARG A 198 -15.86 10.24 7.14
C ARG A 198 -16.47 11.63 6.92
N THR A 199 -15.71 12.69 7.16
CA THR A 199 -16.18 14.08 7.13
C THR A 199 -15.43 14.96 6.13
N ASP A 200 -14.97 14.39 5.02
CA ASP A 200 -14.26 15.06 3.93
C ASP A 200 -13.00 15.83 4.38
N ARG A 201 -12.41 15.42 5.51
CA ARG A 201 -11.17 15.98 6.06
C ARG A 201 -10.00 15.02 5.85
N SER A 202 -9.91 14.45 4.65
CA SER A 202 -8.93 13.41 4.35
C SER A 202 -7.48 13.88 4.42
N ILE A 203 -7.20 15.15 4.13
CA ILE A 203 -5.84 15.70 4.23
C ILE A 203 -5.41 15.86 5.69
N GLU A 204 -6.30 16.30 6.56
CA GLU A 204 -6.01 16.36 8.01
C GLU A 204 -5.88 14.94 8.60
N ALA A 205 -6.72 14.02 8.12
CA ALA A 205 -6.61 12.59 8.48
C ALA A 205 -5.24 12.01 8.10
N PHE A 206 -4.77 12.30 6.88
CA PHE A 206 -3.45 11.90 6.40
C PHE A 206 -2.32 12.40 7.31
N ARG A 207 -2.33 13.70 7.67
CA ARG A 207 -1.34 14.29 8.58
C ARG A 207 -1.38 13.64 9.96
N LEU A 208 -2.57 13.56 10.57
CA LEU A 208 -2.73 13.01 11.90
C LEU A 208 -2.31 11.54 11.94
N ASN A 209 -2.71 10.74 10.93
CA ASN A 209 -2.28 9.35 10.82
C ASN A 209 -0.75 9.23 10.78
N GLY A 210 -0.08 10.01 9.91
CA GLY A 210 1.38 9.97 9.80
C GLY A 210 2.08 10.36 11.10
N HIS A 211 1.60 11.37 11.79
CA HIS A 211 2.13 11.78 13.09
C HIS A 211 1.97 10.66 14.14
N LEU A 212 0.78 10.03 14.23
CA LEU A 212 0.52 8.93 15.16
C LEU A 212 1.38 7.70 14.86
N VAL A 213 1.61 7.41 13.58
CA VAL A 213 2.49 6.31 13.17
C VAL A 213 3.94 6.62 13.56
N ALA A 214 4.43 7.83 13.29
CA ALA A 214 5.78 8.24 13.67
C ALA A 214 5.97 8.17 15.19
N GLU A 215 5.01 8.66 15.99
CA GLU A 215 5.02 8.53 17.45
C GLU A 215 5.05 7.05 17.90
N ALA A 216 4.23 6.18 17.29
CA ALA A 216 4.15 4.76 17.66
C ALA A 216 5.42 3.99 17.29
N LEU A 217 6.15 4.43 16.26
CA LEU A 217 7.42 3.87 15.84
C LEU A 217 8.63 4.49 16.57
N GLY A 218 8.43 5.58 17.33
CA GLY A 218 9.53 6.35 17.92
C GLY A 218 10.40 7.07 16.88
N ASP A 219 9.83 7.43 15.74
CA ASP A 219 10.53 8.04 14.61
C ASP A 219 10.45 9.58 14.65
N ASP A 220 11.17 10.16 15.61
CA ASP A 220 11.25 11.62 15.80
C ASP A 220 11.82 12.35 14.58
N GLU A 221 12.65 11.67 13.78
CA GLU A 221 13.21 12.26 12.56
C GLU A 221 12.14 12.42 11.49
N ALA A 222 11.25 11.41 11.32
CA ALA A 222 10.11 11.54 10.42
C ALA A 222 9.21 12.69 10.82
N THR A 223 8.90 12.82 12.12
CA THR A 223 8.09 13.90 12.64
C THR A 223 8.68 15.26 12.28
N ARG A 224 9.97 15.49 12.61
CA ARG A 224 10.66 16.76 12.31
C ARG A 224 10.73 17.05 10.81
N LEU A 225 11.01 16.03 9.99
CA LEU A 225 11.08 16.24 8.54
C LEU A 225 9.72 16.57 7.93
N CYS A 226 8.63 15.95 8.40
CA CYS A 226 7.28 16.31 8.00
C CYS A 226 6.94 17.77 8.37
N GLU A 227 7.26 18.18 9.60
CA GLU A 227 7.06 19.56 10.07
C GLU A 227 7.85 20.57 9.25
N ASP A 228 9.14 20.31 8.99
CA ASP A 228 10.00 21.15 8.14
C ASP A 228 9.40 21.33 6.74
N ILE A 229 8.97 20.23 6.11
CA ILE A 229 8.35 20.25 4.78
C ILE A 229 7.06 21.09 4.81
N GLU A 230 6.20 20.87 5.79
CA GLU A 230 4.93 21.60 5.89
C GLU A 230 5.12 23.10 6.11
N VAL A 231 6.03 23.48 6.99
CA VAL A 231 6.34 24.89 7.28
C VAL A 231 6.90 25.60 6.06
N GLU A 232 7.85 24.97 5.38
CA GLU A 232 8.57 25.62 4.27
C GLU A 232 7.78 25.60 2.97
N THR A 233 6.96 24.55 2.72
CA THR A 233 6.32 24.36 1.41
C THR A 233 4.80 24.52 1.45
N ASN A 234 4.20 24.47 2.63
CA ASN A 234 2.75 24.39 2.84
C ASN A 234 2.12 23.12 2.20
N CYS A 235 2.91 22.05 2.03
CA CYS A 235 2.45 20.77 1.51
C CYS A 235 2.27 19.77 2.66
N PRO A 236 1.12 19.07 2.77
CA PRO A 236 0.92 18.02 3.76
C PRO A 236 1.97 16.92 3.64
N ALA A 237 2.61 16.56 4.73
CA ALA A 237 3.61 15.51 4.77
C ALA A 237 3.30 14.48 5.88
N ALA A 238 3.56 13.21 5.61
CA ALA A 238 3.29 12.12 6.55
C ALA A 238 4.16 10.90 6.25
N ILE A 239 4.56 10.16 7.28
CA ILE A 239 5.10 8.82 7.11
C ILE A 239 4.01 7.90 6.54
N THR A 240 4.37 7.00 5.61
CA THR A 240 3.41 6.09 4.97
C THR A 240 3.60 4.64 5.41
N GLY A 241 2.50 3.92 5.64
CA GLY A 241 2.54 2.58 6.20
C GLY A 241 3.33 2.59 7.51
N SER A 242 4.21 1.63 7.71
CA SER A 242 5.17 1.61 8.82
C SER A 242 6.54 2.22 8.43
N GLY A 243 6.56 3.12 7.47
CA GLY A 243 7.78 3.81 7.03
C GLY A 243 8.79 2.92 6.29
N PRO A 244 10.05 3.42 6.14
CA PRO A 244 10.53 4.72 6.56
C PRO A 244 10.20 5.89 5.62
N ALA A 245 9.58 5.67 4.45
CA ALA A 245 9.32 6.76 3.51
C ALA A 245 8.31 7.79 4.05
N ILE A 246 8.54 9.04 3.68
CA ILE A 246 7.61 10.14 3.89
C ILE A 246 6.93 10.46 2.55
N VAL A 247 5.63 10.64 2.59
CA VAL A 247 4.82 11.09 1.46
C VAL A 247 4.47 12.55 1.65
N VAL A 248 4.61 13.33 0.60
CA VAL A 248 4.21 14.74 0.55
C VAL A 248 3.16 14.90 -0.55
N LEU A 249 2.04 15.53 -0.21
CA LEU A 249 0.95 15.78 -1.14
C LEU A 249 1.00 17.24 -1.59
N ALA A 250 1.04 17.47 -2.91
CA ALA A 250 1.14 18.81 -3.46
C ALA A 250 0.04 19.10 -4.48
N ASP A 251 -0.44 20.33 -4.48
CA ASP A 251 -1.17 20.87 -5.62
C ASP A 251 -0.18 21.25 -6.75
N ALA A 252 -0.64 21.29 -7.98
CA ALA A 252 0.21 21.59 -9.13
C ALA A 252 1.01 22.90 -8.97
N ASN A 253 0.43 23.90 -8.30
CA ASN A 253 1.08 25.19 -8.04
C ASN A 253 2.13 25.15 -6.90
N GLN A 254 2.18 24.09 -6.12
CA GLN A 254 3.14 23.89 -5.02
C GLN A 254 4.32 23.01 -5.44
N ALA A 255 4.17 22.23 -6.52
CA ALA A 255 5.14 21.22 -6.92
C ALA A 255 6.55 21.77 -7.15
N ASP A 256 6.70 22.92 -7.78
CA ASP A 256 8.02 23.53 -8.05
C ASP A 256 8.72 23.96 -6.77
N LYS A 257 7.98 24.59 -5.84
CA LYS A 257 8.53 24.99 -4.54
C LYS A 257 8.95 23.76 -3.70
N LEU A 258 8.13 22.73 -3.72
CA LEU A 258 8.44 21.47 -3.03
C LEU A 258 9.68 20.81 -3.63
N THR A 259 9.77 20.70 -4.95
CA THR A 259 10.95 20.15 -5.65
C THR A 259 12.21 20.91 -5.24
N GLN A 260 12.17 22.24 -5.28
CA GLN A 260 13.32 23.07 -4.89
C GLN A 260 13.73 22.82 -3.41
N PHE A 261 12.77 22.69 -2.51
CA PHE A 261 13.04 22.38 -1.11
C PHE A 261 13.73 21.01 -0.95
N LEU A 262 13.20 19.98 -1.62
CA LEU A 262 13.74 18.62 -1.53
C LEU A 262 15.18 18.55 -2.10
N ASP A 263 15.44 19.24 -3.21
CA ASP A 263 16.75 19.31 -3.86
C ASP A 263 17.78 20.06 -3.01
N ILE A 264 17.40 21.21 -2.43
CA ILE A 264 18.30 21.98 -1.52
C ILE A 264 18.68 21.18 -0.29
N ARG A 265 17.79 20.34 0.22
CA ARG A 265 18.04 19.43 1.35
C ARG A 265 18.73 18.13 0.95
N GLU A 266 19.06 17.95 -0.33
CA GLU A 266 19.68 16.75 -0.89
C GLU A 266 18.92 15.46 -0.55
N LEU A 267 17.58 15.54 -0.46
CA LEU A 267 16.73 14.40 -0.17
C LEU A 267 16.56 13.55 -1.43
N ASN A 268 16.56 12.24 -1.28
CA ASN A 268 16.21 11.32 -2.37
C ASN A 268 14.69 11.21 -2.45
N TRP A 269 14.11 11.49 -3.64
CA TRP A 269 12.67 11.50 -3.80
C TRP A 269 12.21 11.00 -5.17
N ILE A 270 10.96 10.55 -5.22
CA ILE A 270 10.26 10.10 -6.43
C ILE A 270 8.98 10.93 -6.55
N ARG A 271 8.68 11.42 -7.76
CA ARG A 271 7.41 12.08 -8.08
C ARG A 271 6.48 11.10 -8.79
N THR A 272 5.26 11.05 -8.33
CA THR A 272 4.16 10.30 -8.91
C THR A 272 2.85 11.06 -8.67
N ARG A 273 1.72 10.42 -8.85
CA ARG A 273 0.38 10.99 -8.62
C ARG A 273 -0.54 9.97 -7.98
N MET A 274 -1.61 10.43 -7.38
CA MET A 274 -2.72 9.57 -7.01
C MET A 274 -3.33 8.96 -8.27
N SER A 275 -3.70 7.70 -8.20
CA SER A 275 -4.27 6.93 -9.33
C SER A 275 -5.70 6.51 -9.00
N ILE A 276 -6.58 7.52 -8.82
CA ILE A 276 -8.01 7.30 -8.55
C ILE A 276 -8.76 7.47 -9.86
N ASP A 277 -9.49 6.45 -10.30
CA ASP A 277 -10.36 6.55 -11.47
C ASP A 277 -11.58 7.43 -11.16
N GLN A 278 -11.61 8.64 -11.70
CA GLN A 278 -12.70 9.64 -11.50
C GLN A 278 -14.03 9.27 -12.18
N LYS A 279 -14.27 8.01 -12.53
CA LYS A 279 -15.47 7.59 -13.26
C LYS A 279 -16.74 7.39 -12.41
N PHE A 280 -16.77 7.87 -11.18
CA PHE A 280 -18.02 7.90 -10.42
C PHE A 280 -18.63 9.30 -10.44
N GLU A 281 -19.49 9.55 -11.44
CA GLU A 281 -20.56 10.51 -11.29
C GLU A 281 -21.41 10.05 -10.10
N VAL A 282 -21.50 10.90 -9.09
CA VAL A 282 -22.43 10.71 -7.98
C VAL A 282 -23.82 10.67 -8.58
N VAL A 283 -24.41 9.48 -8.69
CA VAL A 283 -25.82 9.34 -8.96
C VAL A 283 -26.54 9.82 -7.69
N THR A 284 -26.99 11.07 -7.74
CA THR A 284 -27.89 11.68 -6.76
C THR A 284 -29.24 10.97 -6.73
#